data_0b4de662bc7cbbb074bd86b9c4261e66
#
_entry.id   0b4de662bc7cbbb074bd86b9c4261e66
#
_cell.length_a   1.000
_cell.length_b   1.000
_cell.length_c   1.000
_cell.angle_alpha   90.00
_cell.angle_beta   90.00
_cell.angle_gamma   90.00
#
_symmetry.space_group_name_H-M   'P 1'
#
loop_
_entity.id
_entity.type
_entity.pdbx_description
1 polymer ?
#
loop_
_entity_poly.entity_id
_entity_poly.type
_entity_poly.pdbx_seq_one_letter_code
_entity_poly.pdbx_strand_id
1 'polypeptide(L)'
;MKITQLSIKNFKSVEELVIRDIEDVLILVGRNNAGKSVMLDAIRAVSGDYAISEADFHHRDGNITIGIQLLITDEDLEYLHQNGIVGNFKQFSLWKENFCKKLPSYQETEDGGTLEFEYIYGRNGIVRYKDGYFKNNRYIKSIFPKIYFVDQYRDKEDISQDLILLQQDTGLQALRDDRCIFDEKRKCHQCFECIGVIQKKTPEQLTLMETSRLLQYKLFTCNLNRLSERLNYYFSRNGGQSHEIHYEIKFDADELFKIDTVVRMRGSKKEGGLDALGEGLKSISILSLLQTYVDTKNTAPYIIMVDTPEIYLHPQL
;
A
#
# COMPACT_ATOMS: atom_id res chain seq x y z
N MET A 1 -15.18 4.15 -0.80
CA MET A 1 -15.56 2.77 -0.33
C MET A 1 -15.66 2.73 1.19
N LYS A 2 -16.59 1.94 1.75
CA LYS A 2 -16.66 1.69 3.19
C LYS A 2 -17.14 0.26 3.48
N ILE A 3 -16.72 -0.27 4.64
CA ILE A 3 -17.21 -1.55 5.13
C ILE A 3 -18.56 -1.28 5.80
N THR A 4 -19.62 -1.97 5.36
CA THR A 4 -20.97 -1.87 5.94
C THR A 4 -21.31 -3.05 6.83
N GLN A 5 -20.63 -4.20 6.61
CA GLN A 5 -20.78 -5.37 7.46
C GLN A 5 -19.44 -6.09 7.58
N LEU A 6 -19.17 -6.59 8.78
CA LEU A 6 -18.01 -7.42 9.10
C LEU A 6 -18.47 -8.67 9.84
N SER A 7 -18.07 -9.84 9.40
CA SER A 7 -18.22 -11.09 10.11
C SER A 7 -16.87 -11.76 10.30
N ILE A 8 -16.64 -12.32 11.48
CA ILE A 8 -15.38 -12.98 11.85
C ILE A 8 -15.72 -14.34 12.44
N LYS A 9 -15.06 -15.38 11.98
CA LYS A 9 -15.22 -16.73 12.50
C LYS A 9 -13.89 -17.41 12.68
N ASN A 10 -13.71 -18.04 13.85
CA ASN A 10 -12.54 -18.85 14.22
C ASN A 10 -11.21 -18.05 14.22
N PHE A 11 -11.23 -16.78 14.66
CA PHE A 11 -10.05 -15.92 14.63
C PHE A 11 -9.70 -15.37 16.01
N LYS A 12 -8.49 -15.68 16.48
CA LYS A 12 -7.95 -15.28 17.80
C LYS A 12 -8.91 -15.60 18.95
N SER A 13 -9.36 -14.60 19.70
CA SER A 13 -10.33 -14.76 20.79
C SER A 13 -11.80 -14.83 20.33
N VAL A 14 -12.06 -14.70 19.03
CA VAL A 14 -13.39 -14.66 18.46
C VAL A 14 -13.76 -16.01 17.85
N GLU A 15 -14.76 -16.67 18.42
CA GLU A 15 -15.37 -17.87 17.83
C GLU A 15 -16.27 -17.49 16.65
N GLU A 16 -17.23 -16.59 16.88
CA GLU A 16 -18.09 -16.01 15.86
C GLU A 16 -18.56 -14.60 16.27
N LEU A 17 -18.46 -13.66 15.36
CA LEU A 17 -18.87 -12.27 15.54
C LEU A 17 -19.46 -11.75 14.24
N VAL A 18 -20.56 -11.02 14.33
CA VAL A 18 -21.16 -10.29 13.18
C VAL A 18 -21.50 -8.88 13.61
N ILE A 19 -20.98 -7.90 12.89
CA ILE A 19 -21.29 -6.48 13.03
C ILE A 19 -21.97 -6.05 11.74
N ARG A 20 -23.14 -5.44 11.85
CA ARG A 20 -23.94 -4.94 10.73
C ARG A 20 -24.16 -3.44 10.86
N ASP A 21 -24.61 -2.85 9.78
CA ASP A 21 -25.00 -1.43 9.73
C ASP A 21 -23.85 -0.52 10.19
N ILE A 22 -22.63 -0.83 9.71
CA ILE A 22 -21.48 0.03 9.94
C ILE A 22 -21.62 1.25 9.02
N GLU A 23 -21.69 2.43 9.63
CA GLU A 23 -21.74 3.70 8.93
C GLU A 23 -20.33 4.21 8.57
N ASP A 24 -20.13 5.53 8.54
CA ASP A 24 -18.83 6.13 8.17
C ASP A 24 -17.77 5.95 9.27
N VAL A 25 -18.20 5.75 10.52
CA VAL A 25 -17.31 5.58 11.66
C VAL A 25 -17.78 4.42 12.53
N LEU A 26 -16.87 3.50 12.85
CA LEU A 26 -17.08 2.45 13.83
C LEU A 26 -16.18 2.67 15.04
N ILE A 27 -16.79 2.93 16.21
CA ILE A 27 -16.07 3.09 17.48
C ILE A 27 -16.19 1.82 18.31
N LEU A 28 -15.05 1.18 18.59
CA LEU A 28 -14.97 -0.04 19.38
C LEU A 28 -14.61 0.31 20.84
N VAL A 29 -15.54 0.15 21.75
CA VAL A 29 -15.35 0.40 23.19
C VAL A 29 -15.48 -0.89 23.98
N GLY A 30 -14.64 -1.07 24.98
CA GLY A 30 -14.69 -2.27 25.83
C GLY A 30 -13.44 -2.44 26.68
N ARG A 31 -13.50 -3.39 27.62
CA ARG A 31 -12.35 -3.72 28.50
C ARG A 31 -11.15 -4.22 27.67
N ASN A 32 -9.96 -4.16 28.26
CA ASN A 32 -8.78 -4.80 27.69
C ASN A 32 -9.08 -6.30 27.47
N ASN A 33 -8.59 -6.83 26.38
CA ASN A 33 -8.86 -8.22 25.97
C ASN A 33 -10.30 -8.53 25.48
N ALA A 34 -11.16 -7.53 25.27
CA ALA A 34 -12.51 -7.72 24.75
C ALA A 34 -12.59 -7.99 23.23
N GLY A 35 -11.46 -8.20 22.56
CA GLY A 35 -11.42 -8.51 21.12
C GLY A 35 -11.42 -7.27 20.20
N LYS A 36 -11.27 -6.03 20.72
CA LYS A 36 -11.22 -4.82 19.87
C LYS A 36 -10.15 -4.89 18.79
N SER A 37 -8.90 -5.16 19.18
CA SER A 37 -7.78 -5.29 18.23
C SER A 37 -7.93 -6.49 17.29
N VAL A 38 -8.67 -7.53 17.70
CA VAL A 38 -8.96 -8.68 16.83
C VAL A 38 -9.76 -8.28 15.59
N MET A 39 -10.71 -7.33 15.73
CA MET A 39 -11.48 -6.80 14.61
C MET A 39 -10.60 -6.01 13.64
N LEU A 40 -9.69 -5.18 14.18
CA LEU A 40 -8.72 -4.44 13.36
C LEU A 40 -7.79 -5.40 12.60
N ASP A 41 -7.25 -6.40 13.30
CA ASP A 41 -6.38 -7.42 12.69
C ASP A 41 -7.12 -8.28 11.65
N ALA A 42 -8.42 -8.55 11.84
CA ALA A 42 -9.22 -9.26 10.85
C ALA A 42 -9.31 -8.47 9.53
N ILE A 43 -9.60 -7.17 9.59
CA ILE A 43 -9.65 -6.32 8.39
C ILE A 43 -8.27 -6.22 7.74
N ARG A 44 -7.20 -6.07 8.53
CA ARG A 44 -5.80 -6.05 8.04
C ARG A 44 -5.38 -7.38 7.41
N ALA A 45 -5.89 -8.52 7.91
CA ALA A 45 -5.63 -9.81 7.29
C ALA A 45 -6.25 -9.91 5.87
N VAL A 46 -7.43 -9.32 5.65
CA VAL A 46 -8.08 -9.28 4.34
C VAL A 46 -7.30 -8.43 3.34
N SER A 47 -6.73 -7.30 3.75
CA SER A 47 -5.87 -6.46 2.89
C SER A 47 -4.51 -7.10 2.62
N GLY A 48 -4.04 -7.97 3.53
CA GLY A 48 -2.72 -8.59 3.50
C GLY A 48 -1.68 -7.90 4.38
N ASP A 49 -2.11 -6.90 5.20
CA ASP A 49 -1.25 -6.14 6.12
C ASP A 49 -1.10 -6.82 7.50
N TYR A 50 -1.75 -7.95 7.68
CA TYR A 50 -1.60 -8.82 8.85
C TYR A 50 -1.34 -10.26 8.40
N ALA A 51 -0.21 -10.83 8.82
CA ALA A 51 0.15 -12.20 8.53
C ALA A 51 -0.48 -13.14 9.57
N ILE A 52 -1.45 -13.95 9.16
CA ILE A 52 -2.10 -14.95 10.02
C ILE A 52 -1.12 -16.08 10.30
N SER A 53 -1.06 -16.52 11.56
CA SER A 53 -0.27 -17.64 12.07
C SER A 53 -1.16 -18.75 12.62
N GLU A 54 -0.56 -19.91 12.99
CA GLU A 54 -1.28 -20.98 13.64
C GLU A 54 -1.86 -20.58 15.01
N ALA A 55 -1.24 -19.65 15.70
CA ALA A 55 -1.71 -19.13 16.98
C ALA A 55 -3.00 -18.29 16.88
N ASP A 56 -3.34 -17.83 15.67
CA ASP A 56 -4.52 -17.00 15.43
C ASP A 56 -5.81 -17.81 15.21
N PHE A 57 -5.75 -19.13 15.20
CA PHE A 57 -6.95 -19.96 15.13
C PHE A 57 -7.60 -20.11 16.52
N HIS A 58 -8.88 -19.72 16.63
CA HIS A 58 -9.65 -19.89 17.88
C HIS A 58 -9.83 -21.37 18.22
N HIS A 59 -10.28 -22.17 17.27
CA HIS A 59 -10.40 -23.62 17.37
C HIS A 59 -9.37 -24.33 16.50
N ARG A 60 -8.94 -25.52 16.94
CA ARG A 60 -7.99 -26.35 16.18
C ARG A 60 -8.59 -26.86 14.86
N ASP A 61 -9.90 -26.97 14.77
CA ASP A 61 -10.59 -27.45 13.59
C ASP A 61 -11.25 -26.30 12.82
N GLY A 62 -11.19 -26.34 11.49
CA GLY A 62 -11.80 -25.37 10.60
C GLY A 62 -10.83 -24.29 10.09
N ASN A 63 -11.33 -23.46 9.20
CA ASN A 63 -10.63 -22.32 8.62
C ASN A 63 -10.98 -21.05 9.39
N ILE A 64 -10.12 -20.03 9.28
CA ILE A 64 -10.51 -18.69 9.64
C ILE A 64 -11.33 -18.13 8.48
N THR A 65 -12.50 -17.54 8.79
CA THR A 65 -13.35 -16.90 7.79
C THR A 65 -13.69 -15.49 8.22
N ILE A 66 -13.43 -14.53 7.33
CA ILE A 66 -13.76 -13.11 7.53
C ILE A 66 -14.64 -12.69 6.36
N GLY A 67 -15.92 -12.41 6.65
CA GLY A 67 -16.86 -11.90 5.65
C GLY A 67 -16.93 -10.38 5.72
N ILE A 68 -16.88 -9.74 4.56
CA ILE A 68 -16.95 -8.28 4.44
C ILE A 68 -18.00 -7.93 3.38
N GLN A 69 -18.81 -6.93 3.71
CA GLN A 69 -19.63 -6.23 2.74
C GLN A 69 -19.08 -4.81 2.58
N LEU A 70 -18.76 -4.46 1.33
CA LEU A 70 -18.28 -3.13 0.94
C LEU A 70 -19.40 -2.36 0.26
N LEU A 71 -19.58 -1.10 0.61
CA LEU A 71 -20.25 -0.11 -0.21
C LEU A 71 -19.21 0.55 -1.11
N ILE A 72 -19.46 0.54 -2.40
CA ILE A 72 -18.61 1.10 -3.45
C ILE A 72 -19.40 2.23 -4.10
N THR A 73 -18.94 3.48 -3.98
CA THR A 73 -19.60 4.65 -4.56
C THR A 73 -19.29 4.76 -6.06
N ASP A 74 -20.05 5.60 -6.79
CA ASP A 74 -19.74 5.87 -8.19
C ASP A 74 -18.37 6.52 -8.39
N GLU A 75 -17.92 7.37 -7.46
CA GLU A 75 -16.57 7.94 -7.48
C GLU A 75 -15.51 6.86 -7.35
N ASP A 76 -15.72 5.86 -6.49
CA ASP A 76 -14.84 4.71 -6.37
C ASP A 76 -14.76 3.89 -7.65
N LEU A 77 -15.92 3.66 -8.31
CA LEU A 77 -15.97 2.95 -9.60
C LEU A 77 -15.23 3.71 -10.70
N GLU A 78 -15.37 5.03 -10.74
CA GLU A 78 -14.63 5.87 -11.68
C GLU A 78 -13.11 5.79 -11.42
N TYR A 79 -12.69 5.84 -10.17
CA TYR A 79 -11.28 5.66 -9.78
C TYR A 79 -10.75 4.29 -10.25
N LEU A 80 -11.48 3.21 -9.99
CA LEU A 80 -11.09 1.85 -10.39
C LEU A 80 -10.97 1.72 -11.92
N HIS A 81 -11.89 2.35 -12.66
CA HIS A 81 -11.85 2.39 -14.12
C HIS A 81 -10.64 3.16 -14.65
N GLN A 82 -10.40 4.38 -14.16
CA GLN A 82 -9.28 5.24 -14.59
C GLN A 82 -7.93 4.58 -14.37
N ASN A 83 -7.79 3.81 -13.29
CA ASN A 83 -6.57 3.07 -12.96
C ASN A 83 -6.51 1.67 -13.59
N GLY A 84 -7.49 1.29 -14.42
CA GLY A 84 -7.50 0.00 -15.13
C GLY A 84 -7.64 -1.21 -14.21
N ILE A 85 -8.15 -1.02 -12.99
CA ILE A 85 -8.37 -2.09 -12.02
C ILE A 85 -9.53 -2.96 -12.53
N VAL A 86 -9.40 -4.27 -12.43
CA VAL A 86 -10.32 -5.29 -12.97
C VAL A 86 -10.31 -5.40 -14.51
N GLY A 87 -9.79 -4.40 -15.23
CA GLY A 87 -9.60 -4.47 -16.68
C GLY A 87 -9.41 -3.09 -17.34
N ASN A 88 -8.70 -3.07 -18.45
CA ASN A 88 -8.41 -1.86 -19.21
C ASN A 88 -9.46 -1.68 -20.33
N PHE A 89 -10.39 -0.77 -20.15
CA PHE A 89 -11.40 -0.39 -21.14
C PHE A 89 -11.41 1.12 -21.30
N LYS A 90 -11.57 1.61 -22.53
CA LYS A 90 -11.67 3.05 -22.78
C LYS A 90 -13.02 3.63 -22.32
N GLN A 91 -14.09 2.83 -22.41
CA GLN A 91 -15.46 3.25 -22.07
C GLN A 91 -15.83 2.70 -20.70
N PHE A 92 -16.31 3.56 -19.82
CA PHE A 92 -16.75 3.20 -18.47
C PHE A 92 -17.85 2.13 -18.47
N SER A 93 -18.83 2.25 -19.37
CA SER A 93 -19.94 1.28 -19.46
C SER A 93 -19.48 -0.15 -19.76
N LEU A 94 -18.51 -0.32 -20.68
CA LEU A 94 -17.92 -1.62 -20.99
C LEU A 94 -17.08 -2.16 -19.85
N TRP A 95 -16.35 -1.25 -19.17
CA TRP A 95 -15.61 -1.61 -17.97
C TRP A 95 -16.55 -2.07 -16.85
N LYS A 96 -17.63 -1.35 -16.60
CA LYS A 96 -18.63 -1.66 -15.55
C LYS A 96 -19.30 -3.02 -15.82
N GLU A 97 -19.67 -3.31 -17.06
CA GLU A 97 -20.19 -4.64 -17.44
C GLU A 97 -19.17 -5.76 -17.16
N ASN A 98 -17.89 -5.54 -17.47
CA ASN A 98 -16.83 -6.50 -17.17
C ASN A 98 -16.60 -6.61 -15.65
N PHE A 99 -16.69 -5.51 -14.91
CA PHE A 99 -16.59 -5.48 -13.46
C PHE A 99 -17.64 -6.36 -12.80
N CYS A 100 -18.94 -6.18 -13.17
CA CYS A 100 -20.03 -7.00 -12.67
C CYS A 100 -19.88 -8.50 -13.03
N LYS A 101 -19.38 -8.82 -14.22
CA LYS A 101 -19.10 -10.22 -14.61
C LYS A 101 -17.98 -10.86 -13.77
N LYS A 102 -16.99 -10.09 -13.38
CA LYS A 102 -15.83 -10.56 -12.61
C LYS A 102 -16.06 -10.57 -11.10
N LEU A 103 -17.05 -9.83 -10.62
CA LEU A 103 -17.45 -9.68 -9.22
C LEU A 103 -18.93 -9.99 -9.07
N PRO A 104 -19.31 -11.29 -9.09
CA PRO A 104 -20.72 -11.71 -9.19
C PRO A 104 -21.57 -11.38 -7.96
N SER A 105 -20.98 -11.10 -6.82
CA SER A 105 -21.71 -10.64 -5.63
C SER A 105 -21.96 -9.13 -5.62
N TYR A 106 -21.40 -8.40 -6.61
CA TYR A 106 -21.67 -6.98 -6.74
C TYR A 106 -23.12 -6.73 -7.15
N GLN A 107 -23.81 -5.92 -6.39
CA GLN A 107 -25.19 -5.50 -6.62
C GLN A 107 -25.27 -3.99 -6.71
N GLU A 108 -25.78 -3.48 -7.82
CA GLU A 108 -25.99 -2.04 -8.01
C GLU A 108 -27.06 -1.49 -7.06
N THR A 109 -26.83 -0.29 -6.57
CA THR A 109 -27.76 0.53 -5.79
C THR A 109 -27.85 1.92 -6.41
N GLU A 110 -28.75 2.79 -5.92
CA GLU A 110 -28.93 4.14 -6.47
C GLU A 110 -27.64 4.99 -6.38
N ASP A 111 -26.80 4.78 -5.35
CA ASP A 111 -25.58 5.55 -5.07
C ASP A 111 -24.29 4.72 -5.24
N GLY A 112 -24.26 3.81 -6.22
CA GLY A 112 -23.10 2.95 -6.47
C GLY A 112 -23.44 1.46 -6.39
N GLY A 113 -22.94 0.72 -5.40
CA GLY A 113 -23.30 -0.67 -5.20
C GLY A 113 -22.65 -1.33 -3.99
N THR A 114 -23.13 -2.52 -3.68
CA THR A 114 -22.61 -3.35 -2.59
C THR A 114 -21.90 -4.57 -3.12
N LEU A 115 -20.79 -4.95 -2.51
CA LEU A 115 -20.01 -6.15 -2.80
C LEU A 115 -19.81 -6.95 -1.53
N GLU A 116 -20.23 -8.22 -1.52
CA GLU A 116 -20.09 -9.12 -0.40
C GLU A 116 -19.14 -10.27 -0.75
N PHE A 117 -18.15 -10.54 0.12
CA PHE A 117 -17.20 -11.63 -0.08
C PHE A 117 -16.72 -12.20 1.24
N GLU A 118 -16.15 -13.41 1.20
CA GLU A 118 -15.52 -14.08 2.33
C GLU A 118 -14.01 -14.27 2.06
N TYR A 119 -13.18 -13.74 2.95
CA TYR A 119 -11.78 -14.11 3.06
C TYR A 119 -11.66 -15.39 3.88
N ILE A 120 -11.04 -16.42 3.33
CA ILE A 120 -10.86 -17.72 3.97
C ILE A 120 -9.39 -18.04 4.04
N TYR A 121 -8.88 -18.19 5.26
CA TYR A 121 -7.52 -18.64 5.51
C TYR A 121 -7.55 -20.11 5.98
N GLY A 122 -7.01 -20.97 5.14
CA GLY A 122 -6.92 -22.41 5.44
C GLY A 122 -5.71 -22.73 6.34
N ARG A 123 -5.80 -23.82 7.10
CA ARG A 123 -4.67 -24.32 7.93
C ARG A 123 -3.41 -24.65 7.14
N ASN A 124 -3.55 -24.90 5.86
CA ASN A 124 -2.42 -25.11 4.94
C ASN A 124 -1.80 -23.78 4.44
N GLY A 125 -2.16 -22.64 5.04
CA GLY A 125 -1.67 -21.32 4.65
C GLY A 125 -2.28 -20.78 3.34
N ILE A 126 -3.25 -21.47 2.75
CA ILE A 126 -3.87 -21.04 1.50
C ILE A 126 -4.95 -20.00 1.79
N VAL A 127 -4.79 -18.82 1.19
CA VAL A 127 -5.76 -17.73 1.19
C VAL A 127 -6.71 -17.86 0.00
N ARG A 128 -8.01 -17.64 0.23
CA ARG A 128 -9.02 -17.57 -0.80
C ARG A 128 -9.98 -16.41 -0.54
N TYR A 129 -10.38 -15.74 -1.61
CA TYR A 129 -11.45 -14.73 -1.58
C TYR A 129 -12.66 -15.30 -2.30
N LYS A 130 -13.64 -15.80 -1.55
CA LYS A 130 -14.87 -16.35 -2.10
C LYS A 130 -15.84 -15.22 -2.40
N ASP A 131 -16.33 -15.17 -3.62
CA ASP A 131 -17.23 -14.14 -4.14
C ASP A 131 -18.32 -14.80 -5.00
N GLY A 132 -19.53 -14.86 -4.46
CA GLY A 132 -20.63 -15.57 -5.10
C GLY A 132 -20.25 -17.03 -5.43
N TYR A 133 -20.26 -17.39 -6.71
CA TYR A 133 -19.89 -18.73 -7.19
C TYR A 133 -18.38 -18.94 -7.37
N PHE A 134 -17.57 -17.88 -7.34
CA PHE A 134 -16.12 -18.01 -7.38
C PHE A 134 -15.56 -18.46 -6.03
N LYS A 135 -14.90 -19.63 -6.03
CA LYS A 135 -14.23 -20.16 -4.83
C LYS A 135 -13.00 -19.34 -4.44
N ASN A 136 -12.38 -18.63 -5.39
CA ASN A 136 -11.27 -17.72 -5.17
C ASN A 136 -11.23 -16.66 -6.27
N ASN A 137 -11.69 -15.46 -5.95
CA ASN A 137 -11.69 -14.31 -6.84
C ASN A 137 -10.49 -13.40 -6.56
N ARG A 138 -9.49 -13.45 -7.45
CA ARG A 138 -8.26 -12.66 -7.33
C ARG A 138 -8.48 -11.14 -7.41
N TYR A 139 -9.60 -10.69 -7.98
CA TYR A 139 -9.88 -9.26 -8.15
C TYR A 139 -10.28 -8.58 -6.84
N ILE A 140 -10.79 -9.34 -5.85
CA ILE A 140 -11.17 -8.79 -4.55
C ILE A 140 -10.00 -8.05 -3.92
N LYS A 141 -8.80 -8.65 -3.89
CA LYS A 141 -7.61 -8.01 -3.31
C LYS A 141 -7.23 -6.72 -4.03
N SER A 142 -7.43 -6.63 -5.34
CA SER A 142 -7.06 -5.44 -6.11
C SER A 142 -8.05 -4.27 -5.98
N ILE A 143 -9.29 -4.55 -5.61
CA ILE A 143 -10.33 -3.51 -5.37
C ILE A 143 -10.47 -3.15 -3.90
N PHE A 144 -9.94 -3.99 -2.98
CA PHE A 144 -10.06 -3.73 -1.55
C PHE A 144 -9.38 -2.40 -1.21
N PRO A 145 -10.01 -1.54 -0.41
CA PRO A 145 -9.47 -0.24 -0.08
C PRO A 145 -8.14 -0.36 0.68
N LYS A 146 -7.26 0.61 0.49
CA LYS A 146 -6.00 0.68 1.24
C LYS A 146 -6.29 0.89 2.72
N ILE A 147 -5.59 0.13 3.57
CA ILE A 147 -5.72 0.28 5.02
C ILE A 147 -4.61 1.18 5.53
N TYR A 148 -4.98 2.25 6.24
CA TYR A 148 -4.06 3.04 7.05
C TYR A 148 -4.27 2.67 8.50
N PHE A 149 -3.33 1.92 9.05
CA PHE A 149 -3.37 1.48 10.43
C PHE A 149 -2.42 2.30 11.29
N VAL A 150 -2.97 2.98 12.27
CA VAL A 150 -2.22 3.71 13.30
C VAL A 150 -2.27 2.88 14.56
N ASP A 151 -1.17 2.25 14.89
CA ASP A 151 -1.02 1.43 16.08
C ASP A 151 -0.82 2.28 17.36
N GLN A 152 -0.76 1.62 18.49
CA GLN A 152 -0.50 2.27 19.77
C GLN A 152 0.89 2.91 19.88
N TYR A 153 1.87 2.47 19.07
CA TYR A 153 3.24 3.00 19.04
C TYR A 153 3.38 4.21 18.13
N ARG A 154 2.36 4.52 17.32
CA ARG A 154 2.35 5.64 16.38
C ARG A 154 3.52 5.59 15.41
N ASP A 155 3.79 4.41 14.87
CA ASP A 155 4.83 4.24 13.87
C ASP A 155 4.47 4.95 12.56
N LYS A 156 5.47 5.57 11.92
CA LYS A 156 5.28 6.52 10.81
C LYS A 156 5.61 5.94 9.45
N GLU A 157 6.34 4.84 9.41
CA GLU A 157 6.98 4.41 8.16
C GLU A 157 5.98 4.24 7.02
N ASP A 158 4.80 3.70 7.31
CA ASP A 158 3.76 3.48 6.30
C ASP A 158 3.09 4.78 5.82
N ILE A 159 2.91 5.75 6.72
CA ILE A 159 2.20 7.00 6.41
C ILE A 159 3.10 7.97 5.64
N SER A 160 4.39 8.00 5.97
CA SER A 160 5.35 8.90 5.30
C SER A 160 5.57 8.55 3.83
N GLN A 161 5.38 7.30 3.45
CA GLN A 161 5.49 6.87 2.06
C GLN A 161 4.44 7.52 1.15
N ASP A 162 3.28 7.89 1.69
CA ASP A 162 2.20 8.50 0.92
C ASP A 162 2.27 10.04 0.85
N LEU A 163 3.24 10.68 1.51
CA LEU A 163 3.44 12.14 1.42
C LEU A 163 3.63 12.63 -0.01
N ILE A 164 4.22 11.82 -0.87
CA ILE A 164 4.38 12.13 -2.30
C ILE A 164 3.02 12.21 -3.01
N LEU A 165 2.08 11.32 -2.65
CA LEU A 165 0.72 11.34 -3.18
C LEU A 165 -0.04 12.56 -2.68
N LEU A 166 0.13 12.93 -1.41
CA LEU A 166 -0.51 14.10 -0.81
C LEU A 166 -0.04 15.40 -1.47
N GLN A 167 1.23 15.47 -1.85
CA GLN A 167 1.80 16.64 -2.51
C GLN A 167 1.32 16.81 -3.95
N GLN A 168 0.69 15.79 -4.54
CA GLN A 168 0.20 15.78 -5.93
C GLN A 168 1.29 16.11 -6.99
N ASP A 169 2.56 15.91 -6.66
CA ASP A 169 3.66 16.11 -7.58
C ASP A 169 3.80 14.92 -8.52
N THR A 170 3.32 15.11 -9.75
CA THR A 170 3.34 14.06 -10.77
C THR A 170 4.76 13.63 -11.15
N GLY A 171 5.76 14.51 -11.02
CA GLY A 171 7.16 14.21 -11.30
C GLY A 171 7.77 13.28 -10.25
N LEU A 172 7.50 13.53 -8.96
CA LEU A 172 7.94 12.66 -7.86
C LEU A 172 7.23 11.30 -7.91
N GLN A 173 5.93 11.28 -8.22
CA GLN A 173 5.18 10.03 -8.39
C GLN A 173 5.75 9.20 -9.56
N ALA A 174 5.97 9.82 -10.71
CA ALA A 174 6.55 9.15 -11.88
C ALA A 174 7.95 8.58 -11.58
N LEU A 175 8.76 9.33 -10.82
CA LEU A 175 10.10 8.90 -10.41
C LEU A 175 10.04 7.66 -9.52
N ARG A 176 9.15 7.63 -8.55
CA ARG A 176 8.95 6.49 -7.64
C ARG A 176 8.41 5.26 -8.37
N ASP A 177 7.46 5.45 -9.29
CA ASP A 177 6.89 4.38 -10.08
C ASP A 177 7.89 3.81 -11.10
N ASP A 178 9.06 4.42 -11.25
CA ASP A 178 10.11 4.05 -12.22
C ASP A 178 9.56 3.93 -13.66
N ARG A 179 8.73 4.90 -14.08
CA ARG A 179 8.02 4.87 -15.36
C ARG A 179 8.97 5.06 -16.54
N CYS A 180 8.65 4.45 -17.67
CA CYS A 180 9.38 4.66 -18.91
C CYS A 180 9.10 6.07 -19.47
N ILE A 181 10.14 6.78 -19.94
CA ILE A 181 10.01 8.13 -20.52
C ILE A 181 9.18 8.14 -21.80
N PHE A 182 9.23 7.07 -22.59
CA PHE A 182 8.49 6.96 -23.84
C PHE A 182 7.08 6.37 -23.68
N ASP A 183 6.80 5.69 -22.56
CA ASP A 183 5.51 5.07 -22.28
C ASP A 183 5.24 5.08 -20.77
N GLU A 184 4.55 6.09 -20.32
CA GLU A 184 4.21 6.29 -18.89
C GLU A 184 3.41 5.13 -18.26
N LYS A 185 2.81 4.25 -19.08
CA LYS A 185 2.08 3.06 -18.60
C LYS A 185 2.98 1.88 -18.29
N ARG A 186 4.27 1.94 -18.66
CA ARG A 186 5.23 0.87 -18.45
C ARG A 186 6.30 1.25 -17.45
N LYS A 187 6.74 0.27 -16.67
CA LYS A 187 7.98 0.39 -15.90
C LYS A 187 9.18 0.42 -16.81
N CYS A 188 10.24 1.06 -16.38
CA CYS A 188 11.49 1.10 -17.13
C CYS A 188 12.16 -0.30 -17.16
N HIS A 189 12.60 -0.69 -18.34
CA HIS A 189 13.37 -1.92 -18.56
C HIS A 189 14.88 -1.68 -18.67
N GLN A 190 15.34 -0.47 -18.32
CA GLN A 190 16.75 -0.09 -18.38
C GLN A 190 17.40 -0.32 -19.77
N CYS A 191 16.61 -0.17 -20.84
CA CYS A 191 17.13 -0.30 -22.22
C CYS A 191 18.03 0.87 -22.63
N PHE A 192 17.95 2.00 -21.90
CA PHE A 192 18.71 3.24 -22.12
C PHE A 192 18.55 3.89 -23.52
N GLU A 193 17.55 3.51 -24.29
CA GLU A 193 17.25 4.14 -25.59
C GLU A 193 16.93 5.64 -25.46
N CYS A 194 16.37 6.04 -24.30
CA CYS A 194 16.06 7.43 -24.02
C CYS A 194 17.29 8.34 -23.86
N ILE A 195 18.47 7.78 -23.58
CA ILE A 195 19.69 8.56 -23.32
C ILE A 195 20.08 9.43 -24.50
N GLY A 196 19.92 8.95 -25.73
CA GLY A 196 20.20 9.71 -26.94
C GLY A 196 19.33 10.99 -27.08
N VAL A 197 18.14 10.99 -26.51
CA VAL A 197 17.26 12.17 -26.47
C VAL A 197 17.62 13.07 -25.29
N ILE A 198 17.85 12.48 -24.12
CA ILE A 198 18.18 13.19 -22.87
C ILE A 198 19.47 14.01 -23.04
N GLN A 199 20.51 13.44 -23.64
CA GLN A 199 21.81 14.10 -23.81
C GLN A 199 21.78 15.34 -24.71
N LYS A 200 20.71 15.54 -25.48
CA LYS A 200 20.53 16.75 -26.33
C LYS A 200 19.92 17.92 -25.58
N LYS A 201 19.46 17.72 -24.35
CA LYS A 201 18.83 18.73 -23.51
C LYS A 201 19.85 19.43 -22.60
N THR A 202 19.61 20.70 -22.32
CA THR A 202 20.36 21.40 -21.26
C THR A 202 19.89 20.97 -19.87
N PRO A 203 20.70 21.14 -18.81
CA PRO A 203 20.30 20.77 -17.44
C PRO A 203 18.95 21.35 -17.01
N GLU A 204 18.63 22.58 -17.45
CA GLU A 204 17.36 23.26 -17.10
C GLU A 204 16.15 22.68 -17.81
N GLN A 205 16.35 21.97 -18.89
CA GLN A 205 15.30 21.30 -19.69
C GLN A 205 15.04 19.86 -19.25
N LEU A 206 15.89 19.34 -18.38
CA LEU A 206 15.75 17.97 -17.90
C LEU A 206 14.63 17.88 -16.84
N THR A 207 13.73 16.93 -17.03
CA THR A 207 12.77 16.55 -15.98
C THR A 207 13.47 15.69 -14.91
N LEU A 208 12.83 15.53 -13.74
CA LEU A 208 13.31 14.65 -12.66
C LEU A 208 13.54 13.23 -13.19
N MET A 209 12.60 12.69 -13.98
CA MET A 209 12.71 11.37 -14.60
C MET A 209 13.91 11.26 -15.53
N GLU A 210 14.13 12.24 -16.38
CA GLU A 210 15.27 12.24 -17.32
C GLU A 210 16.61 12.33 -16.60
N THR A 211 16.66 13.13 -15.53
CA THR A 211 17.85 13.22 -14.66
C THR A 211 18.12 11.89 -13.96
N SER A 212 17.10 11.23 -13.46
CA SER A 212 17.21 9.91 -12.87
C SER A 212 17.71 8.87 -13.89
N ARG A 213 17.18 8.87 -15.13
CA ARG A 213 17.65 7.97 -16.20
C ARG A 213 19.10 8.22 -16.57
N LEU A 214 19.51 9.46 -16.60
CA LEU A 214 20.92 9.79 -16.86
C LEU A 214 21.82 9.27 -15.74
N LEU A 215 21.42 9.39 -14.48
CA LEU A 215 22.13 8.82 -13.34
C LEU A 215 22.22 7.30 -13.43
N GLN A 216 21.09 6.62 -13.69
CA GLN A 216 21.05 5.16 -13.88
C GLN A 216 22.00 4.71 -15.00
N TYR A 217 22.00 5.41 -16.13
CA TYR A 217 22.91 5.11 -17.23
C TYR A 217 24.37 5.30 -16.84
N LYS A 218 24.70 6.37 -16.11
CA LYS A 218 26.05 6.60 -15.60
C LYS A 218 26.51 5.50 -14.66
N LEU A 219 25.65 5.05 -13.77
CA LEU A 219 25.93 3.93 -12.86
C LEU A 219 26.11 2.63 -13.62
N PHE A 220 25.25 2.35 -14.61
CA PHE A 220 25.38 1.18 -15.48
C PHE A 220 26.71 1.18 -16.27
N THR A 221 27.17 2.36 -16.71
CA THR A 221 28.47 2.50 -17.39
C THR A 221 29.68 2.49 -16.45
N CYS A 222 29.47 2.58 -15.12
CA CYS A 222 30.52 2.36 -14.13
C CYS A 222 30.99 0.92 -14.21
N ASN A 223 32.13 0.73 -14.88
CA ASN A 223 32.63 -0.59 -15.20
C ASN A 223 33.29 -1.28 -14.00
N LEU A 224 32.56 -2.18 -13.35
CA LEU A 224 33.10 -3.06 -12.31
C LEU A 224 33.80 -4.31 -12.89
N ASN A 225 33.94 -4.43 -14.20
CA ASN A 225 34.51 -5.60 -14.86
C ASN A 225 35.96 -5.85 -14.41
N ARG A 226 36.76 -4.81 -14.23
CA ARG A 226 38.14 -4.98 -13.72
C ARG A 226 38.21 -5.62 -12.33
N LEU A 227 37.25 -5.29 -11.48
CA LEU A 227 37.14 -5.89 -10.15
C LEU A 227 36.71 -7.35 -10.27
N SER A 228 35.69 -7.62 -11.10
CA SER A 228 35.18 -8.97 -11.37
C SER A 228 36.24 -9.88 -11.99
N GLU A 229 36.99 -9.40 -12.98
CA GLU A 229 38.10 -10.14 -13.62
C GLU A 229 39.18 -10.52 -12.60
N ARG A 230 39.59 -9.56 -11.77
CA ARG A 230 40.62 -9.78 -10.77
C ARG A 230 40.15 -10.74 -9.66
N LEU A 231 38.90 -10.62 -9.25
CA LEU A 231 38.29 -11.54 -8.30
C LEU A 231 38.20 -12.96 -8.89
N ASN A 232 37.72 -13.10 -10.12
CA ASN A 232 37.54 -14.39 -10.78
C ASN A 232 38.88 -15.10 -11.04
N TYR A 233 39.92 -14.34 -11.27
CA TYR A 233 41.28 -14.91 -11.34
C TYR A 233 41.66 -15.63 -10.03
N TYR A 234 41.43 -15.03 -8.86
CA TYR A 234 41.71 -15.66 -7.58
C TYR A 234 40.69 -16.72 -7.22
N PHE A 235 39.40 -16.47 -7.55
CA PHE A 235 38.31 -17.39 -7.27
C PHE A 235 38.49 -18.74 -7.96
N SER A 236 38.88 -18.73 -9.21
CA SER A 236 39.14 -19.97 -9.97
C SER A 236 40.33 -20.75 -9.41
N ARG A 237 41.38 -20.06 -8.94
CA ARG A 237 42.55 -20.69 -8.29
C ARG A 237 42.24 -21.30 -6.93
N ASN A 238 41.20 -20.79 -6.26
CA ASN A 238 40.77 -21.27 -4.96
C ASN A 238 39.64 -22.34 -5.03
N GLY A 239 39.40 -22.91 -6.20
CA GLY A 239 38.45 -24.00 -6.40
C GLY A 239 37.11 -23.60 -7.02
N GLY A 240 36.89 -22.32 -7.33
CA GLY A 240 35.66 -21.83 -7.93
C GLY A 240 35.58 -21.93 -9.46
N GLN A 241 36.23 -22.91 -10.08
CA GLN A 241 36.44 -23.01 -11.54
C GLN A 241 35.17 -23.14 -12.39
N SER A 242 34.06 -23.57 -11.80
CA SER A 242 32.79 -23.76 -12.51
C SER A 242 31.83 -22.56 -12.41
N HIS A 243 32.24 -21.46 -11.76
CA HIS A 243 31.38 -20.29 -11.52
C HIS A 243 32.16 -19.01 -11.80
N GLU A 244 31.42 -17.94 -12.15
CA GLU A 244 31.94 -16.59 -12.29
C GLU A 244 31.16 -15.64 -11.38
N ILE A 245 31.84 -14.68 -10.81
CA ILE A 245 31.27 -13.65 -9.93
C ILE A 245 31.26 -12.34 -10.69
N HIS A 246 30.09 -11.73 -10.82
CA HIS A 246 29.87 -10.41 -11.39
C HIS A 246 29.30 -9.46 -10.36
N TYR A 247 29.71 -8.20 -10.43
CA TYR A 247 29.15 -7.12 -9.63
C TYR A 247 28.27 -6.24 -10.50
N GLU A 248 27.05 -6.00 -10.05
CA GLU A 248 26.11 -5.08 -10.67
C GLU A 248 25.81 -3.92 -9.71
N ILE A 249 25.79 -2.70 -10.24
CA ILE A 249 25.24 -1.55 -9.51
C ILE A 249 23.75 -1.48 -9.84
N LYS A 250 22.91 -1.81 -8.87
CA LYS A 250 21.47 -1.66 -9.02
C LYS A 250 21.04 -0.27 -8.53
N PHE A 251 20.15 0.32 -9.30
CA PHE A 251 19.47 1.56 -8.94
C PHE A 251 18.12 1.19 -8.34
N ASP A 252 17.87 1.63 -7.11
CA ASP A 252 16.60 1.47 -6.45
C ASP A 252 15.88 2.83 -6.43
N ALA A 253 14.75 2.91 -7.10
CA ALA A 253 13.97 4.15 -7.18
C ALA A 253 13.32 4.49 -5.83
N ASP A 254 13.01 3.50 -5.01
CA ASP A 254 12.41 3.69 -3.69
C ASP A 254 13.40 4.27 -2.67
N GLU A 255 14.70 4.02 -2.87
CA GLU A 255 15.77 4.55 -2.03
C GLU A 255 16.40 5.87 -2.57
N LEU A 256 15.97 6.33 -3.76
CA LEU A 256 16.57 7.49 -4.41
C LEU A 256 16.43 8.76 -3.59
N PHE A 257 15.34 8.92 -2.89
CA PHE A 257 15.10 10.06 -2.00
C PHE A 257 14.16 9.66 -0.85
N LYS A 258 14.30 10.35 0.25
CA LYS A 258 13.45 10.17 1.43
C LYS A 258 12.83 11.51 1.81
N ILE A 259 11.55 11.51 2.12
CA ILE A 259 10.89 12.69 2.69
C ILE A 259 10.95 12.58 4.20
N ASP A 260 11.75 13.45 4.82
CA ASP A 260 11.85 13.53 6.26
C ASP A 260 10.92 14.61 6.82
N THR A 261 10.23 14.28 7.91
CA THR A 261 9.41 15.26 8.63
C THR A 261 10.31 16.08 9.56
N VAL A 262 10.46 17.37 9.25
CA VAL A 262 11.20 18.32 10.07
C VAL A 262 10.22 19.16 10.88
N VAL A 263 10.44 19.21 12.19
CA VAL A 263 9.59 19.96 13.12
C VAL A 263 10.37 21.13 13.67
N ARG A 264 9.76 22.32 13.65
CA ARG A 264 10.31 23.54 14.20
C ARG A 264 9.30 24.24 15.08
N MET A 265 9.69 24.63 16.27
CA MET A 265 8.88 25.48 17.14
C MET A 265 8.76 26.87 16.52
N ARG A 266 7.55 27.42 16.44
CA ARG A 266 7.32 28.78 15.92
C ARG A 266 8.18 29.78 16.65
N GLY A 267 8.94 30.59 15.92
CA GLY A 267 9.87 31.59 16.48
C GLY A 267 11.27 31.05 16.86
N SER A 268 11.52 29.75 16.74
CA SER A 268 12.84 29.13 16.95
C SER A 268 13.51 28.79 15.61
N LYS A 269 14.85 28.88 15.60
CA LYS A 269 15.67 28.37 14.49
C LYS A 269 16.09 26.92 14.67
N LYS A 270 15.76 26.30 15.82
CA LYS A 270 16.12 24.91 16.07
C LYS A 270 15.11 24.00 15.37
N GLU A 271 15.62 23.08 14.60
CA GLU A 271 14.89 22.05 13.88
C GLU A 271 15.23 20.68 14.48
N GLY A 272 14.27 19.78 14.46
CA GLY A 272 14.43 18.39 14.90
C GLY A 272 13.51 17.46 14.11
N GLY A 273 13.79 16.18 14.16
CA GLY A 273 12.88 15.18 13.63
C GLY A 273 11.61 15.06 14.49
N LEU A 274 10.61 14.39 13.97
CA LEU A 274 9.36 14.11 14.69
C LEU A 274 9.63 13.34 16.02
N ASP A 275 10.72 12.56 16.07
CA ASP A 275 11.15 11.81 17.24
C ASP A 275 11.62 12.69 18.41
N ALA A 276 11.94 13.95 18.12
CA ALA A 276 12.24 14.95 19.14
C ALA A 276 10.99 15.51 19.85
N LEU A 277 9.79 15.21 19.35
CA LEU A 277 8.53 15.60 19.98
C LEU A 277 8.13 14.63 21.08
N GLY A 278 7.39 15.15 22.08
CA GLY A 278 6.69 14.29 23.01
C GLY A 278 5.59 13.47 22.31
N GLU A 279 5.26 12.31 22.88
CA GLU A 279 4.32 11.33 22.27
C GLU A 279 2.95 11.93 21.91
N GLY A 280 2.42 12.85 22.71
CA GLY A 280 1.17 13.54 22.39
C GLY A 280 1.25 14.37 21.10
N LEU A 281 2.33 15.12 20.90
CA LEU A 281 2.52 15.91 19.67
C LEU A 281 2.79 15.01 18.46
N LYS A 282 3.47 13.88 18.65
CA LYS A 282 3.61 12.87 17.58
C LYS A 282 2.24 12.35 17.16
N SER A 283 1.40 11.96 18.12
CA SER A 283 0.04 11.47 17.88
C SER A 283 -0.79 12.48 17.09
N ILE A 284 -0.79 13.75 17.52
CA ILE A 284 -1.49 14.84 16.83
C ILE A 284 -0.95 15.01 15.40
N SER A 285 0.37 14.95 15.20
CA SER A 285 0.97 15.10 13.88
C SER A 285 0.52 14.01 12.90
N ILE A 286 0.48 12.76 13.36
CA ILE A 286 0.02 11.62 12.56
C ILE A 286 -1.47 11.76 12.23
N LEU A 287 -2.32 12.09 13.22
CA LEU A 287 -3.74 12.29 12.97
C LEU A 287 -4.01 13.47 12.02
N SER A 288 -3.24 14.56 12.15
CA SER A 288 -3.34 15.70 11.24
C SER A 288 -2.90 15.35 9.82
N LEU A 289 -1.89 14.50 9.66
CA LEU A 289 -1.46 14.00 8.35
C LEU A 289 -2.56 13.14 7.71
N LEU A 290 -3.16 12.24 8.47
CA LEU A 290 -4.29 11.44 8.00
C LEU A 290 -5.49 12.30 7.60
N GLN A 291 -5.81 13.33 8.39
CA GLN A 291 -6.87 14.28 8.05
C GLN A 291 -6.56 15.02 6.74
N THR A 292 -5.31 15.45 6.56
CA THR A 292 -4.86 16.07 5.30
C THR A 292 -5.02 15.10 4.13
N TYR A 293 -4.76 13.81 4.34
CA TYR A 293 -4.97 12.79 3.32
C TYR A 293 -6.45 12.63 2.95
N VAL A 294 -7.34 12.60 3.94
CA VAL A 294 -8.81 12.56 3.72
C VAL A 294 -9.29 13.74 2.90
N ASP A 295 -8.76 14.93 3.16
CA ASP A 295 -9.16 16.17 2.47
C ASP A 295 -8.61 16.25 1.02
N THR A 296 -7.66 15.36 0.66
CA THR A 296 -7.06 15.35 -0.68
C THR A 296 -7.98 14.63 -1.68
N LYS A 297 -8.40 15.32 -2.72
CA LYS A 297 -9.24 14.74 -3.79
C LYS A 297 -8.43 13.79 -4.69
N ASN A 298 -9.11 12.76 -5.25
CA ASN A 298 -8.56 11.77 -6.19
C ASN A 298 -7.54 10.79 -5.59
N THR A 299 -7.67 10.45 -4.34
CA THR A 299 -6.89 9.35 -3.73
C THR A 299 -7.56 8.00 -3.96
N ALA A 300 -6.76 6.92 -3.92
CA ALA A 300 -7.31 5.56 -3.90
C ALA A 300 -8.29 5.41 -2.73
N PRO A 301 -9.33 4.58 -2.88
CA PRO A 301 -10.21 4.25 -1.76
C PRO A 301 -9.43 3.74 -0.56
N TYR A 302 -9.73 4.24 0.63
CA TYR A 302 -8.99 3.92 1.86
C TYR A 302 -9.91 3.75 3.05
N ILE A 303 -9.39 3.06 4.08
CA ILE A 303 -9.99 2.95 5.41
C ILE A 303 -8.91 3.30 6.43
N ILE A 304 -9.22 4.20 7.35
CA ILE A 304 -8.35 4.57 8.47
C ILE A 304 -8.76 3.77 9.70
N MET A 305 -7.80 3.08 10.29
CA MET A 305 -7.97 2.34 11.53
C MET A 305 -6.99 2.85 12.58
N VAL A 306 -7.50 3.25 13.73
CA VAL A 306 -6.69 3.78 14.83
C VAL A 306 -6.90 2.89 16.06
N ASP A 307 -5.83 2.24 16.52
CA ASP A 307 -5.84 1.51 17.77
C ASP A 307 -5.54 2.48 18.92
N THR A 308 -6.34 2.42 19.98
CA THR A 308 -6.19 3.26 21.19
C THR A 308 -6.02 4.75 20.85
N PRO A 309 -7.02 5.41 20.21
CA PRO A 309 -6.89 6.80 19.77
C PRO A 309 -6.61 7.78 20.92
N GLU A 310 -7.04 7.44 22.13
CA GLU A 310 -6.85 8.22 23.35
C GLU A 310 -5.41 8.19 23.90
N ILE A 311 -4.57 7.28 23.45
CA ILE A 311 -3.23 7.12 24.01
C ILE A 311 -2.37 8.34 23.70
N TYR A 312 -1.64 8.83 24.69
CA TYR A 312 -0.80 10.03 24.64
C TYR A 312 -1.52 11.36 24.41
N LEU A 313 -2.86 11.37 24.32
CA LEU A 313 -3.63 12.62 24.23
C LEU A 313 -4.10 13.07 25.61
N HIS A 314 -4.03 14.38 25.85
CA HIS A 314 -4.59 14.96 27.06
C HIS A 314 -6.13 14.96 26.95
N PRO A 315 -6.90 14.70 28.05
CA PRO A 315 -8.36 14.65 28.00
C PRO A 315 -9.06 15.91 27.50
N GLN A 316 -8.33 17.03 27.35
CA GLN A 316 -8.86 18.30 26.83
C GLN A 316 -8.54 18.51 25.33
N LEU A 317 -7.84 17.59 24.69
CA LEU A 317 -7.58 17.56 23.26
C LEU A 317 -8.50 16.58 22.56
#